data_c8981625df7ee633a6a530db3a5905be
#
_entry.id   c8981625df7ee633a6a530db3a5905be
#
_cell.length_a   1.000
_cell.length_b   1.000
_cell.length_c   1.000
_cell.angle_alpha   90.00
_cell.angle_beta   90.00
_cell.angle_gamma   90.00
#
_symmetry.space_group_name_H-M   'P 1'
#
loop_
_entity.id
_entity.type
_entity.pdbx_description
1 polymer ?
#
loop_
_entity_poly.entity_id
_entity_poly.type
_entity_poly.pdbx_seq_one_letter_code
_entity_poly.pdbx_strand_id
1 'polypeptide(L)'
;MNAIRRISVSIIVLTKNEEENLPKLVDSIPWCDDIHVVDSLSTDDTLAKAKSLGLQTWSNPFRGFGEQRNWALSNCALKYPWALFLDADEKSTSAFAAALEEAVGTAPETVAGFYCCWKMIVEEVWLKHCDGFPKWQFRLLRRGRAHFADFGHGQKEDGIKGEIRYLKEPYEHRPLSKGWADWLDRHNRYSTLEAQERVDLPFHPGEVFSSHGPVRNRALKAFVSRVPGWPLVRFALPYFLKFGFLI
;
A
#
# COMPACT_ATOMS: atom_id res chain seq x y z
N MET A 1 -0.36 -34.69 -1.21
CA MET A 1 -0.45 -33.21 -1.46
C MET A 1 -1.53 -32.70 -0.52
N ASN A 2 -1.18 -31.93 0.50
CA ASN A 2 -2.19 -31.28 1.33
C ASN A 2 -2.93 -30.26 0.45
N ALA A 3 -4.25 -30.35 0.41
CA ALA A 3 -5.07 -29.36 -0.30
C ALA A 3 -4.79 -27.97 0.31
N ILE A 4 -4.43 -27.01 -0.53
CA ILE A 4 -4.22 -25.62 -0.08
C ILE A 4 -5.56 -25.11 0.42
N ARG A 5 -5.60 -24.76 1.71
CA ARG A 5 -6.83 -24.23 2.33
C ARG A 5 -7.12 -22.84 1.76
N ARG A 6 -8.35 -22.63 1.31
CA ARG A 6 -8.81 -21.35 0.76
C ARG A 6 -9.19 -20.39 1.86
N ILE A 7 -8.74 -19.14 1.75
CA ILE A 7 -9.09 -18.05 2.66
C ILE A 7 -10.25 -17.25 2.04
N SER A 8 -11.27 -16.94 2.82
CA SER A 8 -12.49 -16.23 2.36
C SER A 8 -12.25 -14.72 2.21
N VAL A 9 -11.32 -14.35 1.30
CA VAL A 9 -10.91 -12.97 0.99
C VAL A 9 -10.82 -12.80 -0.52
N SER A 10 -11.41 -11.73 -1.04
CA SER A 10 -11.20 -11.27 -2.41
C SER A 10 -9.96 -10.39 -2.47
N ILE A 11 -9.03 -10.67 -3.37
CA ILE A 11 -7.84 -9.83 -3.56
C ILE A 11 -8.08 -8.86 -4.71
N ILE A 12 -7.74 -7.60 -4.49
CA ILE A 12 -7.77 -6.54 -5.51
C ILE A 12 -6.33 -6.06 -5.74
N VAL A 13 -5.90 -6.13 -6.99
CA VAL A 13 -4.58 -5.67 -7.44
C VAL A 13 -4.76 -4.50 -8.39
N LEU A 14 -4.27 -3.32 -8.00
CA LEU A 14 -4.24 -2.17 -8.89
C LEU A 14 -2.97 -2.24 -9.73
N THR A 15 -3.10 -2.14 -11.05
CA THR A 15 -1.96 -2.32 -11.97
C THR A 15 -1.76 -1.15 -12.91
N LYS A 16 -0.47 -0.90 -13.23
CA LYS A 16 -0.01 -0.07 -14.34
C LYS A 16 1.36 -0.58 -14.77
N ASN A 17 1.41 -1.29 -15.90
CA ASN A 17 2.64 -1.89 -16.44
C ASN A 17 3.31 -2.85 -15.44
N GLU A 18 2.59 -3.92 -15.05
CA GLU A 18 2.99 -4.89 -14.02
C GLU A 18 3.15 -6.33 -14.58
N GLU A 19 3.42 -6.48 -15.86
CA GLU A 19 3.53 -7.79 -16.53
C GLU A 19 4.53 -8.74 -15.88
N GLU A 20 5.63 -8.21 -15.30
CA GLU A 20 6.68 -8.99 -14.65
C GLU A 20 6.34 -9.36 -13.20
N ASN A 21 5.58 -8.52 -12.52
CA ASN A 21 5.30 -8.66 -11.09
C ASN A 21 4.05 -9.49 -10.83
N LEU A 22 3.02 -9.32 -11.66
CA LEU A 22 1.74 -9.97 -11.47
C LEU A 22 1.82 -11.50 -11.32
N PRO A 23 2.59 -12.24 -12.14
CA PRO A 23 2.77 -13.69 -11.92
C PRO A 23 3.40 -14.01 -10.57
N LYS A 24 4.39 -13.24 -10.12
CA LYS A 24 5.09 -13.45 -8.84
C LYS A 24 4.18 -13.22 -7.63
N LEU A 25 3.28 -12.21 -7.72
CA LEU A 25 2.24 -12.01 -6.72
C LEU A 25 1.31 -13.21 -6.66
N VAL A 26 0.75 -13.63 -7.81
CA VAL A 26 -0.20 -14.76 -7.90
C VAL A 26 0.40 -16.04 -7.33
N ASP A 27 1.65 -16.35 -7.64
CA ASP A 27 2.38 -17.51 -7.09
C ASP A 27 2.48 -17.45 -5.56
N SER A 28 2.48 -16.27 -4.96
CA SER A 28 2.58 -16.08 -3.50
C SER A 28 1.24 -16.20 -2.76
N ILE A 29 0.12 -16.22 -3.48
CA ILE A 29 -1.24 -16.25 -2.93
C ILE A 29 -2.06 -17.47 -3.40
N PRO A 30 -1.49 -18.70 -3.42
CA PRO A 30 -2.18 -19.90 -3.89
C PRO A 30 -3.43 -20.25 -3.06
N TRP A 31 -3.59 -19.66 -1.91
CA TRP A 31 -4.72 -19.77 -0.99
C TRP A 31 -5.93 -18.92 -1.40
N CYS A 32 -5.78 -18.01 -2.38
CA CYS A 32 -6.86 -17.15 -2.89
C CYS A 32 -7.42 -17.72 -4.20
N ASP A 33 -8.74 -17.75 -4.33
CA ASP A 33 -9.46 -18.15 -5.55
C ASP A 33 -10.33 -17.03 -6.14
N ASP A 34 -10.16 -15.79 -5.65
CA ASP A 34 -10.92 -14.63 -6.10
C ASP A 34 -9.99 -13.41 -6.20
N ILE A 35 -9.37 -13.26 -7.37
CA ILE A 35 -8.35 -12.22 -7.63
C ILE A 35 -8.85 -11.31 -8.76
N HIS A 36 -8.92 -10.02 -8.47
CA HIS A 36 -9.35 -8.97 -9.39
C HIS A 36 -8.19 -8.02 -9.71
N VAL A 37 -7.85 -7.91 -10.96
CA VAL A 37 -6.88 -6.96 -11.49
C VAL A 37 -7.62 -5.75 -12.03
N VAL A 38 -7.39 -4.58 -11.45
CA VAL A 38 -7.93 -3.29 -11.91
C VAL A 38 -6.81 -2.51 -12.57
N ASP A 39 -6.83 -2.54 -13.87
CA ASP A 39 -5.76 -1.98 -14.70
C ASP A 39 -6.00 -0.52 -15.07
N SER A 40 -4.97 0.30 -14.89
CA SER A 40 -4.95 1.73 -15.17
C SER A 40 -4.45 2.03 -16.59
N LEU A 41 -4.94 1.29 -17.59
CA LEU A 41 -4.57 1.41 -19.00
C LEU A 41 -3.08 1.12 -19.24
N SER A 42 -2.62 -0.06 -18.82
CA SER A 42 -1.26 -0.56 -19.10
C SER A 42 -0.98 -0.62 -20.61
N THR A 43 0.28 -0.40 -20.94
CA THR A 43 0.79 -0.41 -22.34
C THR A 43 1.69 -1.61 -22.63
N ASP A 44 1.97 -2.42 -21.61
CA ASP A 44 2.68 -3.69 -21.66
C ASP A 44 1.69 -4.88 -21.67
N ASP A 45 2.18 -6.10 -21.50
CA ASP A 45 1.38 -7.31 -21.50
C ASP A 45 0.65 -7.63 -20.16
N THR A 46 0.50 -6.64 -19.27
CA THR A 46 -0.16 -6.83 -17.95
C THR A 46 -1.52 -7.51 -18.07
N LEU A 47 -2.41 -7.00 -18.94
CA LEU A 47 -3.76 -7.56 -19.11
C LEU A 47 -3.76 -8.94 -19.77
N ALA A 48 -2.85 -9.18 -20.71
CA ALA A 48 -2.68 -10.49 -21.34
C ALA A 48 -2.21 -11.52 -20.31
N LYS A 49 -1.25 -11.17 -19.46
CA LYS A 49 -0.77 -12.00 -18.35
C LYS A 49 -1.88 -12.30 -17.33
N ALA A 50 -2.64 -11.27 -16.91
CA ALA A 50 -3.75 -11.46 -15.98
C ALA A 50 -4.77 -12.47 -16.51
N LYS A 51 -5.16 -12.36 -17.78
CA LYS A 51 -6.09 -13.30 -18.44
C LYS A 51 -5.51 -14.69 -18.53
N SER A 52 -4.23 -14.85 -18.89
CA SER A 52 -3.57 -16.16 -18.98
C SER A 52 -3.47 -16.87 -17.63
N LEU A 53 -3.42 -16.12 -16.53
CA LEU A 53 -3.46 -16.61 -15.16
C LEU A 53 -4.89 -16.89 -14.65
N GLY A 54 -5.92 -16.68 -15.47
CA GLY A 54 -7.33 -16.90 -15.10
C GLY A 54 -7.90 -15.85 -14.14
N LEU A 55 -7.28 -14.66 -14.06
CA LEU A 55 -7.71 -13.60 -13.15
C LEU A 55 -8.86 -12.80 -13.75
N GLN A 56 -9.71 -12.24 -12.88
CA GLN A 56 -10.73 -11.30 -13.29
C GLN A 56 -10.09 -9.94 -13.59
N THR A 57 -10.37 -9.39 -14.79
CA THR A 57 -9.71 -8.17 -15.28
C THR A 57 -10.70 -7.05 -15.50
N TRP A 58 -10.34 -5.87 -15.06
CA TRP A 58 -11.12 -4.64 -15.15
C TRP A 58 -10.20 -3.52 -15.65
N SER A 59 -10.73 -2.56 -16.41
CA SER A 59 -9.96 -1.40 -16.84
C SER A 59 -10.65 -0.13 -16.34
N ASN A 60 -9.90 0.71 -15.65
CA ASN A 60 -10.37 2.01 -15.18
C ASN A 60 -9.23 3.03 -15.24
N PRO A 61 -9.40 4.17 -15.93
CA PRO A 61 -8.38 5.22 -15.95
C PRO A 61 -8.03 5.68 -14.55
N PHE A 62 -6.74 5.80 -14.25
CA PHE A 62 -6.27 6.25 -12.95
C PHE A 62 -6.52 7.74 -12.77
N ARG A 63 -7.20 8.12 -11.69
CA ARG A 63 -7.44 9.51 -11.29
C ARG A 63 -6.89 9.80 -9.89
N GLY A 64 -6.76 8.76 -9.06
CA GLY A 64 -6.23 8.81 -7.72
C GLY A 64 -6.26 7.43 -7.09
N PHE A 65 -5.44 7.20 -6.06
CA PHE A 65 -5.37 5.89 -5.39
C PHE A 65 -6.63 5.56 -4.60
N GLY A 66 -7.23 6.56 -3.94
CA GLY A 66 -8.49 6.39 -3.22
C GLY A 66 -9.65 6.15 -4.16
N GLU A 67 -9.75 6.95 -5.23
CA GLU A 67 -10.78 6.78 -6.26
C GLU A 67 -10.69 5.41 -6.93
N GLN A 68 -9.48 4.94 -7.28
CA GLN A 68 -9.28 3.63 -7.91
C GLN A 68 -9.69 2.47 -7.00
N ARG A 69 -9.39 2.55 -5.70
CA ARG A 69 -9.83 1.56 -4.72
C ARG A 69 -11.35 1.55 -4.55
N ASN A 70 -11.96 2.71 -4.44
CA ASN A 70 -13.43 2.83 -4.32
C ASN A 70 -14.13 2.31 -5.56
N TRP A 71 -13.58 2.62 -6.74
CA TRP A 71 -14.09 2.09 -8.00
C TRP A 71 -14.06 0.56 -8.00
N ALA A 72 -12.93 -0.04 -7.60
CA ALA A 72 -12.77 -1.49 -7.51
C ALA A 72 -13.79 -2.11 -6.55
N LEU A 73 -13.96 -1.55 -5.36
CA LEU A 73 -14.94 -2.04 -4.36
C LEU A 73 -16.38 -1.99 -4.85
N SER A 74 -16.69 -1.05 -5.75
CA SER A 74 -18.05 -0.83 -6.26
C SER A 74 -18.36 -1.61 -7.53
N ASN A 75 -17.35 -1.92 -8.35
CA ASN A 75 -17.55 -2.47 -9.69
C ASN A 75 -17.06 -3.92 -9.84
N CYS A 76 -16.06 -4.36 -9.07
CA CYS A 76 -15.61 -5.75 -9.12
C CYS A 76 -16.63 -6.70 -8.45
N ALA A 77 -16.87 -7.83 -9.09
CA ALA A 77 -17.79 -8.84 -8.59
C ALA A 77 -17.13 -9.71 -7.49
N LEU A 78 -16.72 -9.06 -6.39
CA LEU A 78 -16.01 -9.70 -5.29
C LEU A 78 -16.84 -10.83 -4.67
N LYS A 79 -16.24 -12.02 -4.58
CA LYS A 79 -16.88 -13.26 -4.07
C LYS A 79 -17.08 -13.23 -2.54
N TYR A 80 -16.13 -12.63 -1.82
CA TYR A 80 -16.07 -12.68 -0.37
C TYR A 80 -16.47 -11.36 0.31
N PRO A 81 -16.86 -11.39 1.59
CA PRO A 81 -17.19 -10.17 2.35
C PRO A 81 -15.95 -9.33 2.70
N TRP A 82 -14.75 -9.93 2.65
CA TRP A 82 -13.48 -9.26 2.90
C TRP A 82 -12.76 -8.98 1.59
N ALA A 83 -12.24 -7.76 1.46
CA ALA A 83 -11.38 -7.35 0.36
C ALA A 83 -9.99 -6.99 0.88
N LEU A 84 -8.94 -7.55 0.28
CA LEU A 84 -7.55 -7.24 0.55
C LEU A 84 -6.92 -6.56 -0.67
N PHE A 85 -6.38 -5.38 -0.50
CA PHE A 85 -5.57 -4.72 -1.52
C PHE A 85 -4.11 -5.15 -1.39
N LEU A 86 -3.55 -5.67 -2.47
CA LEU A 86 -2.11 -5.92 -2.62
C LEU A 86 -1.61 -5.24 -3.89
N ASP A 87 -0.41 -4.67 -3.83
CA ASP A 87 0.24 -4.11 -4.99
C ASP A 87 1.00 -5.24 -5.73
N ALA A 88 1.21 -5.12 -7.04
CA ALA A 88 1.76 -6.22 -7.86
C ALA A 88 3.21 -6.60 -7.45
N ASP A 89 3.95 -5.67 -6.85
CA ASP A 89 5.31 -5.88 -6.34
C ASP A 89 5.34 -6.35 -4.86
N GLU A 90 4.19 -6.79 -4.34
CA GLU A 90 4.07 -7.37 -3.00
C GLU A 90 3.93 -8.89 -3.06
N LYS A 91 4.34 -9.57 -1.99
CA LYS A 91 4.23 -11.04 -1.85
C LYS A 91 3.67 -11.41 -0.48
N SER A 92 2.70 -12.33 -0.49
CA SER A 92 2.23 -12.97 0.73
C SER A 92 3.29 -13.93 1.27
N THR A 93 3.45 -13.98 2.59
CA THR A 93 4.20 -15.05 3.26
C THR A 93 3.23 -16.06 3.85
N SER A 94 3.69 -17.26 4.17
CA SER A 94 2.87 -18.27 4.86
C SER A 94 2.39 -17.79 6.22
N ALA A 95 3.21 -17.02 6.95
CA ALA A 95 2.84 -16.41 8.23
C ALA A 95 1.75 -15.35 8.06
N PHE A 96 1.87 -14.47 7.04
CA PHE A 96 0.84 -13.51 6.70
C PHE A 96 -0.48 -14.19 6.32
N ALA A 97 -0.43 -15.24 5.49
CA ALA A 97 -1.62 -15.99 5.10
C ALA A 97 -2.33 -16.64 6.30
N ALA A 98 -1.59 -17.25 7.23
CA ALA A 98 -2.14 -17.84 8.44
C ALA A 98 -2.79 -16.79 9.36
N ALA A 99 -2.13 -15.65 9.57
CA ALA A 99 -2.68 -14.54 10.35
C ALA A 99 -3.92 -13.90 9.68
N LEU A 100 -3.91 -13.82 8.35
CA LEU A 100 -5.06 -13.34 7.57
C LEU A 100 -6.27 -14.28 7.73
N GLU A 101 -6.05 -15.61 7.62
CA GLU A 101 -7.09 -16.61 7.80
C GLU A 101 -7.73 -16.51 9.20
N GLU A 102 -6.91 -16.44 10.24
CA GLU A 102 -7.37 -16.25 11.61
C GLU A 102 -8.15 -14.94 11.76
N ALA A 103 -7.61 -13.83 11.25
CA ALA A 103 -8.24 -12.51 11.35
C ALA A 103 -9.62 -12.48 10.72
N VAL A 104 -9.78 -12.97 9.48
CA VAL A 104 -11.08 -12.94 8.80
C VAL A 104 -12.07 -13.98 9.35
N GLY A 105 -11.55 -15.11 9.86
CA GLY A 105 -12.38 -16.19 10.44
C GLY A 105 -12.91 -15.87 11.83
N THR A 106 -12.23 -15.02 12.61
CA THR A 106 -12.60 -14.72 14.00
C THR A 106 -13.10 -13.30 14.22
N ALA A 107 -12.96 -12.41 13.23
CA ALA A 107 -13.35 -11.01 13.38
C ALA A 107 -14.89 -10.87 13.54
N PRO A 108 -15.36 -10.28 14.66
CA PRO A 108 -16.77 -9.97 14.83
C PRO A 108 -17.25 -8.96 13.78
N GLU A 109 -18.57 -8.86 13.62
CA GLU A 109 -19.16 -7.94 12.62
C GLU A 109 -18.85 -6.46 12.88
N THR A 110 -18.50 -6.12 14.11
CA THR A 110 -18.09 -4.76 14.49
C THR A 110 -16.77 -4.34 13.86
N VAL A 111 -15.92 -5.29 13.40
CA VAL A 111 -14.64 -4.99 12.78
C VAL A 111 -14.84 -4.58 11.32
N ALA A 112 -14.46 -3.34 11.01
CA ALA A 112 -14.53 -2.76 9.66
C ALA A 112 -13.32 -3.15 8.80
N GLY A 113 -12.15 -3.35 9.41
CA GLY A 113 -10.94 -3.70 8.67
C GLY A 113 -9.69 -3.78 9.52
N PHE A 114 -8.57 -3.98 8.84
CA PHE A 114 -7.26 -4.13 9.47
C PHE A 114 -6.21 -3.28 8.78
N TYR A 115 -5.37 -2.66 9.58
CA TYR A 115 -4.06 -2.22 9.12
C TYR A 115 -3.15 -3.42 8.96
N CYS A 116 -2.50 -3.50 7.81
CA CYS A 116 -1.46 -4.48 7.51
C CYS A 116 -0.11 -3.77 7.42
N CYS A 117 0.98 -4.49 7.64
CA CYS A 117 2.33 -3.97 7.49
C CYS A 117 3.16 -4.87 6.56
N TRP A 118 4.28 -4.33 6.09
CA TRP A 118 5.17 -5.06 5.18
C TRP A 118 6.63 -4.96 5.60
N LYS A 119 7.41 -5.93 5.15
CA LYS A 119 8.87 -5.89 5.14
C LYS A 119 9.33 -5.36 3.80
N MET A 120 10.16 -4.34 3.78
CA MET A 120 10.80 -3.87 2.56
C MET A 120 11.96 -4.79 2.21
N ILE A 121 11.88 -5.46 1.07
CA ILE A 121 12.90 -6.39 0.57
C ILE A 121 13.60 -5.73 -0.63
N VAL A 122 14.89 -5.52 -0.51
CA VAL A 122 15.76 -4.98 -1.56
C VAL A 122 16.87 -5.98 -1.82
N GLU A 123 16.99 -6.47 -3.06
CA GLU A 123 17.99 -7.48 -3.44
C GLU A 123 18.03 -8.69 -2.46
N GLU A 124 16.85 -9.21 -2.14
CA GLU A 124 16.61 -10.33 -1.19
C GLU A 124 16.97 -10.02 0.28
N VAL A 125 17.33 -8.79 0.61
CA VAL A 125 17.65 -8.36 1.98
C VAL A 125 16.49 -7.56 2.58
N TRP A 126 16.08 -7.91 3.81
CA TRP A 126 15.10 -7.11 4.55
C TRP A 126 15.72 -5.85 5.14
N LEU A 127 15.30 -4.68 4.65
CA LEU A 127 15.70 -3.38 5.20
C LEU A 127 14.96 -3.11 6.51
N LYS A 128 15.47 -3.67 7.60
CA LYS A 128 14.81 -3.65 8.90
C LYS A 128 14.82 -2.27 9.58
N HIS A 129 15.90 -1.53 9.44
CA HIS A 129 16.16 -0.35 10.26
C HIS A 129 15.91 0.99 9.55
N CYS A 130 16.14 1.09 8.25
CA CYS A 130 16.08 2.37 7.54
C CYS A 130 14.69 2.74 7.01
N ASP A 131 13.82 1.76 6.78
CA ASP A 131 12.50 1.98 6.18
C ASP A 131 11.40 2.39 7.20
N GLY A 132 11.67 2.30 8.51
CA GLY A 132 10.70 2.64 9.57
C GLY A 132 9.65 1.56 9.81
N PHE A 133 10.03 0.29 9.69
CA PHE A 133 9.19 -0.84 10.05
C PHE A 133 8.74 -0.80 11.54
N PRO A 134 7.46 -1.15 11.84
CA PRO A 134 6.38 -1.46 10.91
C PRO A 134 5.70 -0.21 10.35
N LYS A 135 5.49 -0.17 9.03
CA LYS A 135 4.61 0.80 8.38
C LYS A 135 3.22 0.21 8.23
N TRP A 136 2.23 0.93 8.67
CA TRP A 136 0.84 0.46 8.68
C TRP A 136 0.03 1.11 7.58
N GLN A 137 -0.67 0.28 6.79
CA GLN A 137 -1.64 0.74 5.80
C GLN A 137 -2.95 -0.02 5.95
N PHE A 138 -4.06 0.67 5.73
CA PHE A 138 -5.38 0.06 5.70
C PHE A 138 -5.55 -0.70 4.40
N ARG A 139 -5.38 -2.04 4.46
CA ARG A 139 -5.34 -2.91 3.29
C ARG A 139 -6.44 -3.94 3.25
N LEU A 140 -6.88 -4.46 4.41
CA LEU A 140 -7.93 -5.45 4.54
C LEU A 140 -9.17 -4.79 5.11
N LEU A 141 -10.30 -4.87 4.40
CA LEU A 141 -11.54 -4.27 4.84
C LEU A 141 -12.76 -5.16 4.56
N ARG A 142 -13.77 -5.05 5.41
CA ARG A 142 -15.08 -5.63 5.19
C ARG A 142 -15.85 -4.71 4.23
N ARG A 143 -16.38 -5.28 3.16
CA ARG A 143 -17.10 -4.53 2.11
C ARG A 143 -18.23 -3.69 2.69
N GLY A 144 -18.33 -2.44 2.24
CA GLY A 144 -19.35 -1.47 2.71
C GLY A 144 -19.10 -0.86 4.08
N ARG A 145 -17.96 -1.20 4.76
CA ARG A 145 -17.62 -0.68 6.07
C ARG A 145 -16.59 0.46 6.06
N ALA A 146 -15.95 0.70 4.94
CA ALA A 146 -15.03 1.82 4.75
C ALA A 146 -14.91 2.15 3.26
N HIS A 147 -14.38 3.33 2.97
CA HIS A 147 -13.93 3.76 1.65
C HIS A 147 -12.59 4.50 1.79
N PHE A 148 -12.05 5.01 0.69
CA PHE A 148 -10.78 5.70 0.67
C PHE A 148 -10.96 7.13 0.18
N ALA A 149 -10.22 8.07 0.77
CA ALA A 149 -10.03 9.41 0.25
C ALA A 149 -8.62 9.55 -0.31
N ASP A 150 -8.45 10.33 -1.38
CA ASP A 150 -7.13 10.69 -1.86
C ASP A 150 -6.46 11.63 -0.87
N PHE A 151 -5.18 11.41 -0.62
CA PHE A 151 -4.38 12.18 0.32
C PHE A 151 -2.95 12.32 -0.17
N GLY A 152 -2.56 13.53 -0.56
CA GLY A 152 -1.28 13.76 -1.22
C GLY A 152 -1.16 12.90 -2.47
N HIS A 153 -0.02 12.26 -2.65
CA HIS A 153 0.21 11.28 -3.72
C HIS A 153 -0.23 9.84 -3.36
N GLY A 154 -1.03 9.67 -2.32
CA GLY A 154 -1.52 8.37 -1.85
C GLY A 154 -3.00 8.38 -1.50
N GLN A 155 -3.38 7.53 -0.57
CA GLN A 155 -4.76 7.44 -0.08
C GLN A 155 -4.79 7.27 1.44
N LYS A 156 -5.95 7.55 2.01
CA LYS A 156 -6.26 7.33 3.41
C LYS A 156 -7.65 6.70 3.53
N GLU A 157 -7.86 5.89 4.56
CA GLU A 157 -9.17 5.36 4.89
C GLU A 157 -10.11 6.49 5.33
N ASP A 158 -11.37 6.39 4.94
CA ASP A 158 -12.44 7.33 5.25
C ASP A 158 -13.78 6.62 5.46
N GLY A 159 -14.75 7.29 6.12
CA GLY A 159 -16.10 6.77 6.33
C GLY A 159 -16.15 5.42 7.03
N ILE A 160 -15.29 5.18 7.98
CA ILE A 160 -15.16 3.89 8.68
C ILE A 160 -16.39 3.64 9.55
N LYS A 161 -17.01 2.46 9.38
CA LYS A 161 -18.18 2.01 10.14
C LYS A 161 -17.82 0.79 10.99
N GLY A 162 -17.10 1.01 12.09
CA GLY A 162 -16.70 -0.04 13.02
C GLY A 162 -15.26 0.09 13.52
N GLU A 163 -14.75 -0.96 14.13
CA GLU A 163 -13.38 -1.04 14.65
C GLU A 163 -12.37 -1.29 13.53
N ILE A 164 -11.19 -0.72 13.68
CA ILE A 164 -10.00 -1.13 12.91
C ILE A 164 -9.03 -1.84 13.84
N ARG A 165 -8.52 -2.97 13.39
CA ARG A 165 -7.51 -3.76 14.08
C ARG A 165 -6.20 -3.79 13.30
N TYR A 166 -5.20 -4.48 13.84
CA TYR A 166 -3.87 -4.61 13.24
C TYR A 166 -3.57 -6.09 12.97
N LEU A 167 -3.21 -6.39 11.72
CA LEU A 167 -2.67 -7.69 11.35
C LEU A 167 -1.15 -7.57 11.42
N LYS A 168 -0.55 -8.14 12.47
CA LYS A 168 0.84 -7.87 12.85
C LYS A 168 1.85 -8.64 11.99
N GLU A 169 1.45 -9.78 11.41
CA GLU A 169 2.32 -10.52 10.51
C GLU A 169 2.49 -9.77 9.20
N PRO A 170 3.73 -9.47 8.78
CA PRO A 170 3.97 -8.69 7.58
C PRO A 170 3.95 -9.54 6.32
N TYR A 171 3.49 -8.92 5.21
CA TYR A 171 3.83 -9.38 3.87
C TYR A 171 5.15 -8.75 3.39
N GLU A 172 5.64 -9.12 2.21
CA GLU A 172 6.84 -8.54 1.61
C GLU A 172 6.47 -7.49 0.56
N HIS A 173 7.19 -6.37 0.54
CA HIS A 173 7.14 -5.37 -0.52
C HIS A 173 8.50 -5.28 -1.19
N ARG A 174 8.55 -5.41 -2.52
CA ARG A 174 9.75 -5.52 -3.35
C ARG A 174 9.83 -4.35 -4.35
N PRO A 175 10.13 -3.13 -3.89
CA PRO A 175 10.02 -1.90 -4.71
C PRO A 175 10.99 -1.86 -5.89
N LEU A 176 12.06 -2.67 -5.87
CA LEU A 176 13.05 -2.80 -6.95
C LEU A 176 12.77 -3.97 -7.90
N SER A 177 11.56 -4.52 -7.89
CA SER A 177 11.19 -5.67 -8.70
C SER A 177 11.37 -5.46 -10.21
N LYS A 178 11.34 -4.21 -10.68
CA LYS A 178 11.61 -3.78 -12.07
C LYS A 178 12.99 -3.11 -12.23
N GLY A 179 13.85 -3.25 -11.24
CA GLY A 179 15.21 -2.71 -11.24
C GLY A 179 15.33 -1.25 -10.79
N TRP A 180 16.57 -0.82 -10.66
CA TRP A 180 16.93 0.52 -10.16
C TRP A 180 16.48 1.65 -11.07
N ALA A 181 16.52 1.47 -12.39
CA ALA A 181 16.16 2.52 -13.35
C ALA A 181 14.68 2.92 -13.21
N ASP A 182 13.76 1.94 -13.16
CA ASP A 182 12.34 2.18 -12.95
C ASP A 182 12.07 2.81 -11.58
N TRP A 183 12.75 2.32 -10.54
CA TRP A 183 12.63 2.87 -9.20
C TRP A 183 13.04 4.34 -9.12
N LEU A 184 14.19 4.70 -9.71
CA LEU A 184 14.69 6.08 -9.76
C LEU A 184 13.74 7.00 -10.52
N ASP A 185 13.23 6.56 -11.68
CA ASP A 185 12.27 7.34 -12.48
C ASP A 185 10.97 7.60 -11.71
N ARG A 186 10.39 6.57 -11.08
CA ARG A 186 9.19 6.73 -10.24
C ARG A 186 9.43 7.70 -9.08
N HIS A 187 10.54 7.55 -8.37
CA HIS A 187 10.85 8.41 -7.21
C HIS A 187 11.18 9.83 -7.61
N ASN A 188 11.78 10.05 -8.78
CA ASN A 188 12.00 11.38 -9.31
C ASN A 188 10.66 12.09 -9.60
N ARG A 189 9.69 11.39 -10.18
CA ARG A 189 8.34 11.93 -10.39
C ARG A 189 7.63 12.23 -9.07
N TYR A 190 7.68 11.32 -8.10
CA TYR A 190 7.06 11.52 -6.78
C TYR A 190 7.69 12.69 -6.03
N SER A 191 9.02 12.81 -6.05
CA SER A 191 9.71 13.94 -5.40
C SER A 191 9.34 15.28 -6.02
N THR A 192 9.12 15.33 -7.34
CA THR A 192 8.66 16.54 -8.03
C THR A 192 7.26 16.93 -7.57
N LEU A 193 6.31 15.97 -7.53
CA LEU A 193 4.95 16.21 -7.06
C LEU A 193 4.93 16.66 -5.58
N GLU A 194 5.70 15.97 -4.71
CA GLU A 194 5.83 16.38 -3.32
C GLU A 194 6.43 17.78 -3.15
N ALA A 195 7.40 18.13 -3.99
CA ALA A 195 8.00 19.47 -3.94
C ALA A 195 6.99 20.54 -4.33
N GLN A 196 6.19 20.32 -5.37
CA GLN A 196 5.12 21.23 -5.78
C GLN A 196 4.08 21.41 -4.66
N GLU A 197 3.56 20.31 -4.09
CA GLU A 197 2.63 20.39 -2.96
C GLU A 197 3.19 21.18 -1.77
N ARG A 198 4.50 21.04 -1.49
CA ARG A 198 5.14 21.73 -0.35
C ARG A 198 5.36 23.21 -0.59
N VAL A 199 5.63 23.61 -1.83
CA VAL A 199 5.75 25.05 -2.18
C VAL A 199 4.43 25.75 -1.98
N ASP A 200 3.33 25.09 -2.32
CA ASP A 200 1.96 25.63 -2.22
C ASP A 200 1.38 25.55 -0.80
N LEU A 201 2.03 24.83 0.13
CA LEU A 201 1.55 24.75 1.51
C LEU A 201 1.66 26.10 2.22
N PRO A 202 0.55 26.69 2.67
CA PRO A 202 0.59 27.90 3.48
C PRO A 202 1.33 27.63 4.80
N PHE A 203 2.23 28.50 5.17
CA PHE A 203 2.95 28.41 6.43
C PHE A 203 2.50 29.52 7.38
N HIS A 204 1.91 29.11 8.48
CA HIS A 204 1.53 30.00 9.58
C HIS A 204 2.37 29.66 10.81
N PRO A 205 3.35 30.49 11.18
CA PRO A 205 4.28 30.20 12.29
C PRO A 205 3.60 29.82 13.61
N GLY A 206 2.48 30.49 13.94
CA GLY A 206 1.69 30.19 15.16
C GLY A 206 1.09 28.79 15.21
N GLU A 207 0.83 28.17 14.08
CA GLU A 207 0.26 26.83 14.00
C GLU A 207 1.25 25.73 14.42
N VAL A 208 2.55 26.02 14.45
CA VAL A 208 3.59 25.08 14.93
C VAL A 208 3.39 24.71 16.40
N PHE A 209 2.79 25.62 17.16
CA PHE A 209 2.49 25.43 18.58
C PHE A 209 1.04 25.01 18.84
N SER A 210 0.27 24.68 17.81
CA SER A 210 -1.13 24.28 17.93
C SER A 210 -1.26 23.03 18.76
N SER A 211 -2.22 22.98 19.69
CA SER A 211 -2.63 21.80 20.43
C SER A 211 -3.30 20.75 19.54
N HIS A 212 -3.86 21.19 18.39
CA HIS A 212 -4.49 20.31 17.41
C HIS A 212 -3.43 19.62 16.53
N GLY A 213 -3.20 18.32 16.75
CA GLY A 213 -2.14 17.54 16.13
C GLY A 213 -2.04 17.66 14.59
N PRO A 214 -3.14 17.49 13.83
CA PRO A 214 -3.12 17.66 12.37
C PRO A 214 -2.65 19.03 11.89
N VAL A 215 -3.10 20.11 12.54
CA VAL A 215 -2.69 21.49 12.22
C VAL A 215 -1.21 21.68 12.50
N ARG A 216 -0.77 21.29 13.67
CA ARG A 216 0.66 21.34 14.06
C ARG A 216 1.54 20.55 13.08
N ASN A 217 1.15 19.33 12.74
CA ASN A 217 1.94 18.48 11.83
C ASN A 217 2.04 19.09 10.42
N ARG A 218 0.96 19.73 9.93
CA ARG A 218 0.99 20.45 8.65
C ARG A 218 1.95 21.63 8.71
N ALA A 219 1.85 22.44 9.76
CA ALA A 219 2.72 23.60 9.96
C ALA A 219 4.21 23.19 10.12
N LEU A 220 4.49 22.12 10.87
CA LEU A 220 5.83 21.54 10.99
C LEU A 220 6.38 21.07 9.64
N LYS A 221 5.58 20.37 8.84
CA LYS A 221 5.98 19.97 7.48
C LYS A 221 6.32 21.19 6.61
N ALA A 222 5.47 22.23 6.63
CA ALA A 222 5.69 23.45 5.89
C ALA A 222 6.94 24.21 6.37
N PHE A 223 7.21 24.24 7.67
CA PHE A 223 8.43 24.84 8.25
C PHE A 223 9.67 24.08 7.79
N VAL A 224 9.69 22.78 8.04
CA VAL A 224 10.84 21.92 7.77
C VAL A 224 11.23 21.93 6.30
N SER A 225 10.25 21.99 5.37
CA SER A 225 10.53 22.05 3.93
C SER A 225 11.24 23.35 3.49
N ARG A 226 11.22 24.38 4.32
CA ARG A 226 11.90 25.67 4.08
C ARG A 226 13.30 25.75 4.69
N VAL A 227 13.70 24.76 5.51
CA VAL A 227 15.01 24.75 6.17
C VAL A 227 16.07 24.30 5.15
N PRO A 228 17.10 25.14 4.87
CA PRO A 228 18.23 24.75 4.03
C PRO A 228 18.93 23.50 4.61
N GLY A 229 19.30 22.56 3.73
CA GLY A 229 19.98 21.32 4.16
C GLY A 229 19.08 20.25 4.79
N TRP A 230 17.76 20.47 4.87
CA TRP A 230 16.83 19.46 5.36
C TRP A 230 16.95 18.08 4.71
N PRO A 231 17.19 17.95 3.39
CA PRO A 231 17.43 16.64 2.77
C PRO A 231 18.61 15.89 3.39
N LEU A 232 19.68 16.58 3.77
CA LEU A 232 20.84 15.97 4.45
C LEU A 232 20.47 15.48 5.85
N VAL A 233 19.69 16.28 6.60
CA VAL A 233 19.19 15.89 7.93
C VAL A 233 18.26 14.67 7.80
N ARG A 234 17.37 14.69 6.81
CA ARG A 234 16.45 13.57 6.55
C ARG A 234 17.17 12.28 6.15
N PHE A 235 18.33 12.39 5.51
CA PHE A 235 19.19 11.24 5.23
C PHE A 235 19.93 10.79 6.49
N ALA A 236 20.55 11.71 7.20
CA ALA A 236 21.37 11.41 8.37
C ALA A 236 20.59 10.74 9.52
N LEU A 237 19.35 11.20 9.76
CA LEU A 237 18.51 10.64 10.84
C LEU A 237 18.25 9.13 10.70
N PRO A 238 17.71 8.59 9.58
CA PRO A 238 17.55 7.16 9.43
C PRO A 238 18.88 6.41 9.39
N TYR A 239 19.87 6.97 8.74
CA TYR A 239 21.16 6.30 8.55
C TYR A 239 21.91 6.12 9.88
N PHE A 240 22.05 7.19 10.67
CA PHE A 240 22.81 7.16 11.91
C PHE A 240 21.95 6.82 13.15
N LEU A 241 20.77 7.45 13.33
CA LEU A 241 19.99 7.26 14.55
C LEU A 241 19.10 6.01 14.53
N LYS A 242 18.69 5.55 13.35
CA LYS A 242 17.95 4.29 13.20
C LYS A 242 18.83 3.13 12.75
N PHE A 243 20.14 3.33 12.75
CA PHE A 243 21.10 2.30 12.34
C PHE A 243 20.85 1.76 10.93
N GLY A 244 20.45 2.63 9.99
CA GLY A 244 20.15 2.24 8.62
C GLY A 244 21.33 1.69 7.82
N PHE A 245 22.54 1.75 8.38
CA PHE A 245 23.75 1.08 7.89
C PHE A 245 23.87 -0.38 8.36
N LEU A 246 23.02 -0.83 9.30
CA LEU A 246 22.93 -2.22 9.72
C LEU A 246 21.82 -2.89 8.89
N ILE A 247 22.24 -3.79 8.05
CA ILE A 247 21.38 -4.63 7.19
C ILE A 247 21.14 -5.96 7.88
#